data_4c475759fa9bb78ebf92b86fd04d8935
#
_entry.id   4c475759fa9bb78ebf92b86fd04d8935
#
_cell.length_a   1.000
_cell.length_b   1.000
_cell.length_c   1.000
_cell.angle_alpha   90.00
_cell.angle_beta   90.00
_cell.angle_gamma   90.00
#
_symmetry.space_group_name_H-M   'P 1'
#
loop_
_entity.id
_entity.type
_entity.pdbx_description
1 polymer ?
#
loop_
_entity_poly.entity_id
_entity_poly.type
_entity_poly.pdbx_seq_one_letter_code
_entity_poly.pdbx_strand_id
1 'polypeptide(L)'
;MLTVSTVNVNGLRAAAKKGYLEWLAATSADVVCIQEVRAEPGQLSDDVRSPEGWHVAHAHSEVKGRNGVAVLTRQAPEAVRIGFGAPEFEHSGRYVEVELPSVVVASLYLPSGDVGTPRQDEKERFMAAFLPYLVELREKAAADGRAVVVCGDWNIAHREADLKAWKTNQKSSGFLPSERAWLSEVFSSGYVDVVRSLHPDAVGPYSWWSYRGKAFDNDSGWRIDLVVGTDGIAATATGAVVERAASYGERWSDHAPVTVSFDWPRT
;
A
#
# COMPACT_ATOMS: atom_id res chain seq x y z
N MET A 1 18.30 -6.16 -9.23
CA MET A 1 17.06 -5.40 -9.51
C MET A 1 16.00 -5.86 -8.53
N LEU A 2 15.42 -4.97 -7.76
CA LEU A 2 14.36 -5.23 -6.77
C LEU A 2 13.00 -4.88 -7.39
N THR A 3 12.01 -5.76 -7.26
CA THR A 3 10.63 -5.51 -7.71
C THR A 3 9.69 -5.62 -6.53
N VAL A 4 8.91 -4.56 -6.28
CA VAL A 4 7.96 -4.47 -5.17
C VAL A 4 6.55 -4.26 -5.73
N SER A 5 5.61 -5.07 -5.28
CA SER A 5 4.18 -4.93 -5.62
C SER A 5 3.37 -4.60 -4.37
N THR A 6 2.31 -3.83 -4.53
CA THR A 6 1.32 -3.61 -3.47
C THR A 6 -0.10 -3.78 -3.99
N VAL A 7 -0.99 -4.33 -3.18
CA VAL A 7 -2.40 -4.50 -3.51
C VAL A 7 -3.30 -4.60 -2.28
N ASN A 8 -4.35 -3.81 -2.25
CA ASN A 8 -5.46 -4.02 -1.34
C ASN A 8 -6.34 -5.16 -1.90
N VAL A 9 -6.45 -6.27 -1.17
CA VAL A 9 -7.15 -7.49 -1.63
C VAL A 9 -8.64 -7.49 -1.28
N ASN A 10 -9.12 -6.51 -0.52
CA ASN A 10 -10.53 -6.42 -0.08
C ASN A 10 -11.08 -7.72 0.50
N GLY A 11 -10.24 -8.41 1.30
CA GLY A 11 -10.53 -9.71 1.90
C GLY A 11 -9.82 -10.87 1.20
N LEU A 12 -8.68 -11.28 1.76
CA LEU A 12 -7.77 -12.27 1.15
C LEU A 12 -8.44 -13.60 0.83
N ARG A 13 -9.34 -14.09 1.71
CA ARG A 13 -10.11 -15.32 1.47
C ARG A 13 -11.01 -15.25 0.22
N ALA A 14 -11.57 -14.07 -0.06
CA ALA A 14 -12.41 -13.87 -1.23
C ALA A 14 -11.57 -13.68 -2.49
N ALA A 15 -10.47 -12.94 -2.39
CA ALA A 15 -9.53 -12.71 -3.49
C ALA A 15 -8.86 -14.03 -3.94
N ALA A 16 -8.47 -14.90 -2.99
CA ALA A 16 -7.88 -16.20 -3.29
C ALA A 16 -8.77 -17.12 -4.14
N LYS A 17 -10.10 -17.01 -3.98
CA LYS A 17 -11.08 -17.77 -4.79
C LYS A 17 -11.30 -17.20 -6.20
N LYS A 18 -10.72 -16.04 -6.52
CA LYS A 18 -11.02 -15.28 -7.74
C LYS A 18 -9.82 -14.99 -8.63
N GLY A 19 -8.61 -15.44 -8.27
CA GLY A 19 -7.43 -15.24 -9.10
C GLY A 19 -6.22 -14.63 -8.39
N TYR A 20 -6.31 -14.31 -7.08
CA TYR A 20 -5.16 -13.79 -6.33
C TYR A 20 -3.99 -14.78 -6.29
N LEU A 21 -4.26 -16.09 -6.09
CA LEU A 21 -3.20 -17.10 -6.01
C LEU A 21 -2.50 -17.30 -7.36
N GLU A 22 -3.26 -17.26 -8.45
CA GLU A 22 -2.73 -17.32 -9.81
C GLU A 22 -1.85 -16.10 -10.11
N TRP A 23 -2.31 -14.91 -9.71
CA TRP A 23 -1.52 -13.69 -9.81
C TRP A 23 -0.24 -13.77 -8.98
N LEU A 24 -0.33 -14.23 -7.72
CA LEU A 24 0.82 -14.37 -6.82
C LEU A 24 1.86 -15.39 -7.35
N ALA A 25 1.40 -16.45 -8.00
CA ALA A 25 2.28 -17.44 -8.62
C ALA A 25 2.97 -16.90 -9.89
N ALA A 26 2.31 -16.00 -10.62
CA ALA A 26 2.82 -15.43 -11.87
C ALA A 26 3.68 -14.17 -11.68
N THR A 27 3.54 -13.48 -10.54
CA THR A 27 4.26 -12.23 -10.31
C THR A 27 5.78 -12.42 -10.24
N SER A 28 6.52 -11.51 -10.86
CA SER A 28 7.98 -11.42 -10.75
C SER A 28 8.45 -10.61 -9.53
N ALA A 29 7.54 -10.18 -8.68
CA ALA A 29 7.88 -9.40 -7.49
C ALA A 29 8.78 -10.17 -6.53
N ASP A 30 9.76 -9.47 -5.95
CA ASP A 30 10.58 -9.95 -4.84
C ASP A 30 9.87 -9.73 -3.49
N VAL A 31 9.04 -8.67 -3.43
CA VAL A 31 8.25 -8.30 -2.25
C VAL A 31 6.82 -7.95 -2.68
N VAL A 32 5.82 -8.45 -1.94
CA VAL A 32 4.40 -8.13 -2.13
C VAL A 32 3.82 -7.60 -0.82
N CYS A 33 3.32 -6.37 -0.85
CA CYS A 33 2.60 -5.73 0.26
C CYS A 33 1.09 -5.88 0.05
N ILE A 34 0.39 -6.41 1.06
CA ILE A 34 -1.05 -6.68 0.97
C ILE A 34 -1.78 -5.88 2.03
N GLN A 35 -2.93 -5.31 1.67
CA GLN A 35 -3.83 -4.60 2.57
C GLN A 35 -5.21 -5.24 2.57
N GLU A 36 -5.97 -5.01 3.63
CA GLU A 36 -7.30 -5.56 3.86
C GLU A 36 -7.37 -7.10 3.79
N VAL A 37 -6.44 -7.78 4.44
CA VAL A 37 -6.46 -9.25 4.59
C VAL A 37 -7.78 -9.73 5.21
N ARG A 38 -8.34 -8.98 6.19
CA ARG A 38 -9.63 -9.23 6.86
C ARG A 38 -9.79 -10.64 7.43
N ALA A 39 -8.69 -11.23 7.85
CA ALA A 39 -8.64 -12.57 8.44
C ALA A 39 -7.48 -12.68 9.43
N GLU A 40 -7.65 -13.49 10.46
CA GLU A 40 -6.56 -13.97 11.30
C GLU A 40 -5.83 -15.12 10.58
N PRO A 41 -4.54 -15.39 10.88
CA PRO A 41 -3.79 -16.47 10.22
C PRO A 41 -4.48 -17.84 10.26
N GLY A 42 -5.12 -18.18 11.39
CA GLY A 42 -5.86 -19.44 11.55
C GLY A 42 -7.15 -19.56 10.72
N GLN A 43 -7.60 -18.48 10.08
CA GLN A 43 -8.77 -18.45 9.21
C GLN A 43 -8.42 -18.57 7.71
N LEU A 44 -7.12 -18.63 7.40
CA LEU A 44 -6.60 -18.78 6.05
C LEU A 44 -6.24 -20.24 5.79
N SER A 45 -6.48 -20.74 4.59
CA SER A 45 -5.95 -22.03 4.14
C SER A 45 -4.42 -21.98 4.05
N ASP A 46 -3.77 -23.12 4.08
CA ASP A 46 -2.29 -23.19 4.15
C ASP A 46 -1.63 -22.54 2.93
N ASP A 47 -2.19 -22.75 1.74
CA ASP A 47 -1.73 -22.13 0.48
C ASP A 47 -1.84 -20.61 0.45
N VAL A 48 -2.78 -20.04 1.21
CA VAL A 48 -2.98 -18.58 1.33
C VAL A 48 -2.14 -18.02 2.49
N ARG A 49 -2.05 -18.76 3.60
CA ARG A 49 -1.32 -18.34 4.80
C ARG A 49 0.19 -18.39 4.61
N SER A 50 0.67 -19.40 3.89
CA SER A 50 2.09 -19.68 3.68
C SER A 50 2.30 -20.14 2.24
N PRO A 51 2.13 -19.23 1.24
CA PRO A 51 2.30 -19.58 -0.16
C PRO A 51 3.72 -20.09 -0.42
N GLU A 52 3.86 -21.08 -1.29
CA GLU A 52 5.16 -21.65 -1.63
C GLU A 52 6.13 -20.60 -2.17
N GLY A 53 7.35 -20.60 -1.66
CA GLY A 53 8.41 -19.66 -2.05
C GLY A 53 8.27 -18.25 -1.48
N TRP A 54 7.42 -18.06 -0.45
CA TRP A 54 7.26 -16.79 0.22
C TRP A 54 7.43 -16.92 1.75
N HIS A 55 8.12 -15.95 2.34
CA HIS A 55 8.08 -15.67 3.78
C HIS A 55 6.99 -14.63 4.02
N VAL A 56 6.15 -14.83 5.04
CA VAL A 56 4.98 -13.97 5.29
C VAL A 56 5.08 -13.32 6.66
N ALA A 57 5.07 -12.00 6.69
CA ALA A 57 4.85 -11.18 7.88
C ALA A 57 3.41 -10.64 7.85
N HIS A 58 2.58 -10.99 8.82
CA HIS A 58 1.16 -10.64 8.84
C HIS A 58 0.78 -9.94 10.14
N ALA A 59 0.23 -8.74 10.04
CA ALA A 59 -0.39 -7.98 11.12
C ALA A 59 -1.91 -8.01 10.96
N HIS A 60 -2.60 -8.83 11.74
CA HIS A 60 -4.06 -8.86 11.77
C HIS A 60 -4.62 -7.83 12.74
N SER A 61 -5.87 -7.45 12.56
CA SER A 61 -6.60 -6.58 13.49
C SER A 61 -7.24 -7.41 14.61
N GLU A 62 -7.26 -6.87 15.84
CA GLU A 62 -8.06 -7.43 16.94
C GLU A 62 -9.56 -7.39 16.63
N VAL A 63 -10.00 -6.46 15.78
CA VAL A 63 -11.39 -6.41 15.33
C VAL A 63 -11.59 -7.39 14.19
N LYS A 64 -12.31 -8.47 14.46
CA LYS A 64 -12.56 -9.56 13.51
C LYS A 64 -13.11 -9.07 12.17
N GLY A 65 -12.53 -9.57 11.08
CA GLY A 65 -12.97 -9.28 9.72
C GLY A 65 -12.68 -7.86 9.24
N ARG A 66 -11.84 -7.11 9.95
CA ARG A 66 -11.44 -5.76 9.56
C ARG A 66 -9.93 -5.67 9.34
N ASN A 67 -9.52 -4.73 8.49
CA ASN A 67 -8.12 -4.37 8.23
C ASN A 67 -7.24 -5.61 7.93
N GLY A 68 -6.05 -5.65 8.49
CA GLY A 68 -5.05 -6.68 8.27
C GLY A 68 -4.14 -6.32 7.09
N VAL A 69 -2.84 -6.29 7.36
CA VAL A 69 -1.80 -6.05 6.34
C VAL A 69 -0.79 -7.18 6.38
N ALA A 70 -0.16 -7.45 5.24
CA ALA A 70 0.92 -8.43 5.19
C ALA A 70 2.04 -7.96 4.25
N VAL A 71 3.25 -8.44 4.50
CA VAL A 71 4.38 -8.36 3.58
C VAL A 71 4.84 -9.78 3.29
N LEU A 72 4.89 -10.13 2.02
CA LEU A 72 5.44 -11.37 1.50
C LEU A 72 6.80 -11.08 0.86
N THR A 73 7.82 -11.87 1.17
CA THR A 73 9.17 -11.71 0.61
C THR A 73 9.70 -13.03 0.09
N ARG A 74 10.45 -13.00 -1.03
CA ARG A 74 11.14 -14.19 -1.55
C ARG A 74 12.31 -14.59 -0.68
N GLN A 75 12.98 -13.62 -0.08
CA GLN A 75 14.06 -13.84 0.87
C GLN A 75 13.55 -13.72 2.30
N ALA A 76 14.10 -14.51 3.23
CA ALA A 76 13.75 -14.41 4.64
C ALA A 76 14.13 -13.01 5.17
N PRO A 77 13.20 -12.30 5.83
CA PRO A 77 13.52 -11.01 6.44
C PRO A 77 14.47 -11.20 7.64
N GLU A 78 15.34 -10.21 7.86
CA GLU A 78 16.21 -10.14 9.03
C GLU A 78 15.44 -9.77 10.29
N ALA A 79 14.43 -8.91 10.14
CA ALA A 79 13.53 -8.52 11.23
C ALA A 79 12.11 -8.20 10.70
N VAL A 80 11.14 -8.31 11.58
CA VAL A 80 9.74 -7.95 11.34
C VAL A 80 9.26 -7.07 12.48
N ARG A 81 8.61 -5.96 12.14
CA ARG A 81 7.93 -5.09 13.11
C ARG A 81 6.46 -4.95 12.73
N ILE A 82 5.58 -5.18 13.70
CA ILE A 82 4.14 -4.94 13.61
C ILE A 82 3.82 -3.66 14.36
N GLY A 83 2.99 -2.80 13.78
CA GLY A 83 2.69 -1.48 14.32
C GLY A 83 3.84 -0.48 14.14
N PHE A 84 3.59 0.76 14.52
CA PHE A 84 4.56 1.85 14.38
C PHE A 84 4.75 2.64 15.68
N GLY A 85 4.42 2.00 16.83
CA GLY A 85 4.64 2.56 18.16
C GLY A 85 3.58 3.55 18.64
N ALA A 86 2.48 3.72 17.90
CA ALA A 86 1.35 4.52 18.36
C ALA A 86 0.33 3.59 19.07
N PRO A 87 0.14 3.71 20.41
CA PRO A 87 -0.67 2.75 21.17
C PRO A 87 -2.11 2.55 20.64
N GLU A 88 -2.75 3.61 20.14
CA GLU A 88 -4.08 3.55 19.56
C GLU A 88 -4.15 2.60 18.34
N PHE A 89 -3.04 2.47 17.59
CA PHE A 89 -3.01 1.75 16.31
C PHE A 89 -2.20 0.45 16.35
N GLU A 90 -1.59 0.10 17.49
CA GLU A 90 -0.67 -1.04 17.61
C GLU A 90 -1.30 -2.37 17.20
N HIS A 91 -2.57 -2.56 17.55
CA HIS A 91 -3.33 -3.79 17.26
C HIS A 91 -4.39 -3.61 16.18
N SER A 92 -4.28 -2.53 15.39
CA SER A 92 -5.26 -2.21 14.36
C SER A 92 -5.11 -3.01 13.07
N GLY A 93 -3.97 -3.71 12.88
CA GLY A 93 -3.66 -4.42 11.65
C GLY A 93 -3.52 -3.49 10.44
N ARG A 94 -2.88 -2.31 10.61
CA ARG A 94 -2.75 -1.30 9.57
C ARG A 94 -1.32 -1.08 9.08
N TYR A 95 -0.35 -1.66 9.77
CA TYR A 95 1.06 -1.49 9.44
C TYR A 95 1.89 -2.71 9.82
N VAL A 96 2.75 -3.15 8.92
CA VAL A 96 3.82 -4.12 9.15
C VAL A 96 4.99 -3.80 8.25
N GLU A 97 6.20 -3.87 8.79
CA GLU A 97 7.44 -3.72 8.05
C GLU A 97 8.37 -4.91 8.20
N VAL A 98 9.17 -5.15 7.19
CA VAL A 98 10.22 -6.15 7.17
C VAL A 98 11.56 -5.50 6.84
N GLU A 99 12.60 -5.89 7.56
CA GLU A 99 13.97 -5.49 7.26
C GLU A 99 14.61 -6.56 6.37
N LEU A 100 15.08 -6.13 5.21
CA LEU A 100 15.89 -6.91 4.29
C LEU A 100 17.31 -6.29 4.27
N PRO A 101 18.35 -6.98 3.78
CA PRO A 101 19.75 -6.50 3.90
C PRO A 101 19.99 -5.07 3.43
N SER A 102 19.32 -4.61 2.38
CA SER A 102 19.54 -3.27 1.78
C SER A 102 18.31 -2.35 1.81
N VAL A 103 17.16 -2.85 2.26
CA VAL A 103 15.90 -2.08 2.23
C VAL A 103 14.94 -2.53 3.35
N VAL A 104 14.24 -1.57 3.93
CA VAL A 104 13.05 -1.82 4.75
C VAL A 104 11.83 -1.66 3.86
N VAL A 105 10.96 -2.68 3.81
CA VAL A 105 9.71 -2.60 3.04
C VAL A 105 8.52 -2.74 3.99
N ALA A 106 7.57 -1.82 3.88
CA ALA A 106 6.39 -1.80 4.73
C ALA A 106 5.09 -1.84 3.94
N SER A 107 4.09 -2.53 4.50
CA SER A 107 2.70 -2.53 4.04
C SER A 107 1.86 -1.64 4.94
N LEU A 108 1.25 -0.61 4.36
CA LEU A 108 0.41 0.39 5.03
C LEU A 108 -1.05 0.27 4.55
N TYR A 109 -1.98 0.28 5.49
CA TYR A 109 -3.40 0.52 5.25
C TYR A 109 -3.87 1.72 6.07
N LEU A 110 -3.77 2.92 5.48
CA LEU A 110 -4.20 4.16 6.12
C LEU A 110 -5.73 4.18 6.27
N PRO A 111 -6.31 4.65 7.39
CA PRO A 111 -7.76 4.72 7.53
C PRO A 111 -8.44 5.47 6.37
N SER A 112 -9.54 4.94 5.84
CA SER A 112 -10.25 5.57 4.71
C SER A 112 -10.89 6.90 5.06
N GLY A 113 -11.28 7.09 6.33
CA GLY A 113 -12.02 8.25 6.79
C GLY A 113 -13.48 8.27 6.29
N ASP A 114 -14.22 9.24 6.81
CA ASP A 114 -15.58 9.59 6.37
C ASP A 114 -15.91 10.94 7.00
N VAL A 115 -15.99 11.99 6.20
CA VAL A 115 -16.12 13.38 6.66
C VAL A 115 -17.32 13.58 7.59
N GLY A 116 -17.08 14.21 8.74
CA GLY A 116 -18.11 14.47 9.76
C GLY A 116 -18.44 13.27 10.64
N THR A 117 -17.63 12.21 10.61
CA THR A 117 -17.79 11.04 11.47
C THR A 117 -16.49 10.75 12.26
N PRO A 118 -16.56 9.95 13.35
CA PRO A 118 -15.37 9.54 14.10
C PRO A 118 -14.30 8.81 13.26
N ARG A 119 -14.66 8.29 12.08
CA ARG A 119 -13.71 7.65 11.15
C ARG A 119 -12.75 8.67 10.53
N GLN A 120 -13.21 9.91 10.29
CA GLN A 120 -12.33 10.97 9.82
C GLN A 120 -11.36 11.39 10.93
N ASP A 121 -11.85 11.49 12.16
CA ASP A 121 -11.01 11.82 13.32
C ASP A 121 -9.94 10.74 13.55
N GLU A 122 -10.29 9.44 13.40
CA GLU A 122 -9.34 8.33 13.45
C GLU A 122 -8.23 8.51 12.39
N LYS A 123 -8.62 8.83 11.15
CA LYS A 123 -7.67 9.05 10.05
C LYS A 123 -6.72 10.21 10.36
N GLU A 124 -7.22 11.31 10.86
CA GLU A 124 -6.42 12.49 11.21
C GLU A 124 -5.42 12.18 12.33
N ARG A 125 -5.85 11.45 13.38
CA ARG A 125 -4.94 11.00 14.45
C ARG A 125 -3.88 10.02 13.94
N PHE A 126 -4.26 9.10 13.04
CA PHE A 126 -3.31 8.19 12.40
C PHE A 126 -2.26 8.97 11.62
N MET A 127 -2.67 9.91 10.77
CA MET A 127 -1.78 10.74 9.97
C MET A 127 -0.81 11.55 10.86
N ALA A 128 -1.32 12.15 11.94
CA ALA A 128 -0.51 12.92 12.88
C ALA A 128 0.55 12.08 13.61
N ALA A 129 0.22 10.82 13.94
CA ALA A 129 1.16 9.90 14.59
C ALA A 129 2.15 9.26 13.59
N PHE A 130 1.72 9.06 12.33
CA PHE A 130 2.51 8.31 11.36
C PHE A 130 3.62 9.14 10.70
N LEU A 131 3.43 10.43 10.48
CA LEU A 131 4.46 11.28 9.86
C LEU A 131 5.78 11.36 10.69
N PRO A 132 5.77 11.59 12.01
CA PRO A 132 6.99 11.51 12.82
C PRO A 132 7.67 10.15 12.75
N TYR A 133 6.87 9.08 12.74
CA TYR A 133 7.41 7.72 12.60
C TYR A 133 8.13 7.52 11.25
N LEU A 134 7.57 8.01 10.13
CA LEU A 134 8.22 7.93 8.83
C LEU A 134 9.59 8.63 8.83
N VAL A 135 9.70 9.79 9.49
CA VAL A 135 10.99 10.50 9.61
C VAL A 135 12.00 9.66 10.41
N GLU A 136 11.59 9.13 11.56
CA GLU A 136 12.44 8.26 12.40
C GLU A 136 12.85 6.98 11.64
N LEU A 137 11.93 6.33 10.94
CA LEU A 137 12.18 5.13 10.14
C LEU A 137 13.25 5.39 9.07
N ARG A 138 13.13 6.51 8.34
CA ARG A 138 14.12 6.91 7.34
C ARG A 138 15.50 7.11 7.95
N GLU A 139 15.58 7.82 9.06
CA GLU A 139 16.84 8.13 9.73
C GLU A 139 17.52 6.86 10.25
N LYS A 140 16.74 5.98 10.90
CA LYS A 140 17.23 4.69 11.40
C LYS A 140 17.72 3.81 10.23
N ALA A 141 16.92 3.65 9.20
CA ALA A 141 17.29 2.83 8.05
C ALA A 141 18.54 3.35 7.34
N ALA A 142 18.67 4.68 7.19
CA ALA A 142 19.85 5.30 6.61
C ALA A 142 21.13 5.06 7.46
N ALA A 143 21.00 5.10 8.78
CA ALA A 143 22.13 4.79 9.70
C ALA A 143 22.58 3.32 9.55
N ASP A 144 21.65 2.41 9.24
CA ASP A 144 21.93 0.99 9.00
C ASP A 144 22.29 0.70 7.52
N GLY A 145 22.43 1.71 6.66
CA GLY A 145 22.76 1.58 5.24
C GLY A 145 21.61 1.04 4.38
N ARG A 146 20.38 1.13 4.86
CA ARG A 146 19.16 0.67 4.16
C ARG A 146 18.37 1.83 3.58
N ALA A 147 17.68 1.58 2.47
CA ALA A 147 16.60 2.42 2.00
C ALA A 147 15.28 2.03 2.67
N VAL A 148 14.23 2.86 2.45
CA VAL A 148 12.86 2.54 2.91
C VAL A 148 11.90 2.62 1.72
N VAL A 149 10.98 1.64 1.64
CA VAL A 149 9.84 1.65 0.71
C VAL A 149 8.58 1.34 1.51
N VAL A 150 7.65 2.30 1.59
CA VAL A 150 6.34 2.13 2.22
C VAL A 150 5.29 2.03 1.12
N CYS A 151 4.74 0.83 0.95
CA CYS A 151 3.72 0.54 -0.03
C CYS A 151 2.35 0.40 0.63
N GLY A 152 1.30 0.65 -0.09
CA GLY A 152 -0.02 0.31 0.39
C GLY A 152 -1.14 1.21 -0.08
N ASP A 153 -2.28 0.98 0.53
CA ASP A 153 -3.46 1.82 0.37
C ASP A 153 -3.38 3.01 1.34
N TRP A 154 -2.93 4.13 0.79
CA TRP A 154 -2.80 5.39 1.53
C TRP A 154 -4.13 6.13 1.68
N ASN A 155 -5.17 5.65 1.02
CA ASN A 155 -6.51 6.24 1.06
C ASN A 155 -6.54 7.76 0.80
N ILE A 156 -5.55 8.29 0.08
CA ILE A 156 -5.44 9.70 -0.30
C ILE A 156 -4.97 9.80 -1.74
N ALA A 157 -5.74 10.48 -2.58
CA ALA A 157 -5.31 10.96 -3.87
C ALA A 157 -4.62 12.33 -3.68
N HIS A 158 -3.34 12.44 -4.06
CA HIS A 158 -2.54 13.63 -3.77
C HIS A 158 -2.87 14.81 -4.68
N ARG A 159 -2.96 14.54 -5.99
CA ARG A 159 -3.16 15.56 -7.02
C ARG A 159 -4.51 15.40 -7.70
N GLU A 160 -4.94 16.43 -8.42
CA GLU A 160 -6.16 16.36 -9.24
C GLU A 160 -6.06 15.25 -10.31
N ALA A 161 -4.87 15.02 -10.85
CA ALA A 161 -4.61 13.94 -11.80
C ALA A 161 -4.79 12.52 -11.19
N ASP A 162 -4.81 12.38 -9.86
CA ASP A 162 -4.95 11.11 -9.15
C ASP A 162 -6.42 10.68 -8.95
N LEU A 163 -7.37 11.50 -9.39
CA LEU A 163 -8.79 11.27 -9.19
C LEU A 163 -9.60 11.74 -10.40
N LYS A 164 -10.30 10.83 -11.07
CA LYS A 164 -11.12 11.17 -12.26
C LYS A 164 -12.14 12.28 -11.97
N ALA A 165 -12.88 12.16 -10.89
CA ALA A 165 -13.94 13.09 -10.52
C ALA A 165 -13.50 14.10 -9.45
N TRP A 166 -12.28 14.65 -9.55
CA TRP A 166 -11.67 15.47 -8.52
C TRP A 166 -12.50 16.73 -8.19
N LYS A 167 -13.17 17.35 -9.18
CA LYS A 167 -13.97 18.57 -8.96
C LYS A 167 -15.10 18.39 -7.96
N THR A 168 -15.75 17.22 -7.98
CA THR A 168 -16.88 16.89 -7.10
C THR A 168 -16.45 16.29 -5.78
N ASN A 169 -15.19 15.84 -5.66
CA ASN A 169 -14.67 15.16 -4.47
C ASN A 169 -13.78 16.04 -3.57
N GLN A 170 -13.70 17.36 -3.80
CA GLN A 170 -12.85 18.27 -3.00
C GLN A 170 -13.20 18.32 -1.51
N LYS A 171 -14.38 17.85 -1.13
CA LYS A 171 -14.86 17.77 0.26
C LYS A 171 -15.03 16.33 0.73
N SER A 172 -14.53 15.36 -0.03
CA SER A 172 -14.60 13.93 0.32
C SER A 172 -13.32 13.48 1.00
N SER A 173 -13.44 12.59 1.99
CA SER A 173 -12.27 11.92 2.55
C SER A 173 -11.48 11.20 1.44
N GLY A 174 -10.17 11.23 1.53
CA GLY A 174 -9.26 10.78 0.49
C GLY A 174 -8.85 11.89 -0.51
N PHE A 175 -9.50 13.07 -0.47
CA PHE A 175 -9.12 14.20 -1.31
C PHE A 175 -9.26 15.56 -0.62
N LEU A 176 -9.39 15.58 0.70
CA LEU A 176 -9.44 16.84 1.47
C LEU A 176 -8.13 17.61 1.31
N PRO A 177 -8.18 18.96 1.32
CA PRO A 177 -6.98 19.80 1.28
C PRO A 177 -5.97 19.46 2.40
N SER A 178 -6.45 19.15 3.62
CA SER A 178 -5.61 18.74 4.74
C SER A 178 -4.88 17.41 4.51
N GLU A 179 -5.56 16.41 3.94
CA GLU A 179 -4.98 15.11 3.62
C GLU A 179 -3.92 15.23 2.51
N ARG A 180 -4.20 16.02 1.48
CA ARG A 180 -3.25 16.30 0.40
C ARG A 180 -2.02 17.08 0.89
N ALA A 181 -2.22 18.05 1.79
CA ALA A 181 -1.14 18.78 2.42
C ALA A 181 -0.25 17.86 3.25
N TRP A 182 -0.85 16.96 4.03
CA TRP A 182 -0.12 15.96 4.80
C TRP A 182 0.74 15.03 3.90
N LEU A 183 0.21 14.55 2.77
CA LEU A 183 1.06 13.81 1.82
C LEU A 183 2.21 14.66 1.26
N SER A 184 1.98 15.96 1.03
CA SER A 184 3.06 16.86 0.63
C SER A 184 4.14 16.98 1.72
N GLU A 185 3.76 16.97 3.00
CA GLU A 185 4.70 16.94 4.13
C GLU A 185 5.49 15.63 4.17
N VAL A 186 4.84 14.46 3.94
CA VAL A 186 5.52 13.17 3.79
C VAL A 186 6.59 13.27 2.69
N PHE A 187 6.24 13.77 1.52
CA PHE A 187 7.20 13.89 0.42
C PHE A 187 8.31 14.91 0.71
N SER A 188 8.00 15.99 1.41
CA SER A 188 9.01 16.97 1.83
C SER A 188 9.96 16.44 2.91
N SER A 189 9.62 15.34 3.57
CA SER A 189 10.46 14.70 4.59
C SER A 189 11.49 13.71 4.04
N GLY A 190 11.75 13.68 2.73
CA GLY A 190 12.74 12.83 2.08
C GLY A 190 12.15 11.51 1.53
N TYR A 191 10.86 11.54 1.20
CA TYR A 191 10.16 10.46 0.52
C TYR A 191 9.65 10.90 -0.85
N VAL A 192 9.50 9.96 -1.78
CA VAL A 192 9.04 10.20 -3.15
C VAL A 192 7.90 9.23 -3.48
N ASP A 193 6.82 9.74 -4.06
CA ASP A 193 5.82 8.92 -4.75
C ASP A 193 6.44 8.41 -6.06
N VAL A 194 6.90 7.17 -6.06
CA VAL A 194 7.71 6.60 -7.14
C VAL A 194 6.91 6.49 -8.44
N VAL A 195 5.64 6.07 -8.36
CA VAL A 195 4.79 5.97 -9.55
C VAL A 195 4.59 7.34 -10.18
N ARG A 196 4.33 8.36 -9.37
CA ARG A 196 4.14 9.73 -9.86
C ARG A 196 5.45 10.33 -10.39
N SER A 197 6.60 9.99 -9.83
CA SER A 197 7.89 10.46 -10.34
C SER A 197 8.21 9.90 -11.74
N LEU A 198 7.84 8.64 -12.00
CA LEU A 198 7.98 8.02 -13.31
C LEU A 198 6.94 8.49 -14.34
N HIS A 199 5.78 8.96 -13.89
CA HIS A 199 4.67 9.39 -14.74
C HIS A 199 4.16 10.78 -14.32
N PRO A 200 5.01 11.85 -14.37
CA PRO A 200 4.72 13.16 -13.77
C PRO A 200 3.47 13.84 -14.35
N ASP A 201 3.22 13.67 -15.64
CA ASP A 201 2.14 14.34 -16.38
C ASP A 201 0.94 13.42 -16.66
N ALA A 202 1.00 12.13 -16.25
CA ALA A 202 -0.08 11.20 -16.52
C ALA A 202 -1.32 11.49 -15.66
N VAL A 203 -2.50 11.38 -16.25
CA VAL A 203 -3.76 11.27 -15.51
C VAL A 203 -3.90 9.83 -15.00
N GLY A 204 -4.07 9.66 -13.70
CA GLY A 204 -3.89 8.36 -13.06
C GLY A 204 -2.40 8.02 -12.92
N PRO A 205 -1.96 6.78 -13.24
CA PRO A 205 -2.81 5.60 -13.45
C PRO A 205 -3.59 5.25 -12.19
N TYR A 206 -4.89 5.06 -12.29
CA TYR A 206 -5.75 4.74 -11.16
C TYR A 206 -5.51 3.31 -10.68
N SER A 207 -5.62 3.10 -9.36
CA SER A 207 -5.45 1.79 -8.73
C SER A 207 -6.73 1.24 -8.08
N TRP A 208 -7.73 2.09 -7.85
CA TRP A 208 -9.01 1.72 -7.24
C TRP A 208 -10.21 2.21 -8.04
N TRP A 209 -11.24 1.36 -8.15
CA TRP A 209 -12.54 1.69 -8.78
C TRP A 209 -13.68 1.09 -7.98
N SER A 210 -14.60 1.93 -7.54
CA SER A 210 -15.81 1.49 -6.84
C SER A 210 -16.54 0.37 -7.60
N TYR A 211 -17.14 -0.56 -6.87
CA TYR A 211 -18.07 -1.54 -7.47
C TYR A 211 -19.38 -0.92 -7.96
N ARG A 212 -19.66 0.36 -7.63
CA ARG A 212 -20.89 1.07 -7.99
C ARG A 212 -20.70 1.91 -9.25
N GLY A 213 -21.82 2.20 -9.93
CA GLY A 213 -21.86 3.22 -10.98
C GLY A 213 -21.05 2.91 -12.25
N LYS A 214 -20.71 1.64 -12.50
CA LYS A 214 -19.81 1.24 -13.61
C LYS A 214 -18.46 1.98 -13.57
N ALA A 215 -17.96 2.27 -12.38
CA ALA A 215 -16.75 3.07 -12.21
C ALA A 215 -15.54 2.46 -12.94
N PHE A 216 -15.41 1.13 -12.91
CA PHE A 216 -14.34 0.42 -13.60
C PHE A 216 -14.44 0.57 -15.12
N ASP A 217 -15.63 0.33 -15.72
CA ASP A 217 -15.82 0.41 -17.16
C ASP A 217 -15.64 1.84 -17.68
N ASN A 218 -16.05 2.84 -16.90
CA ASN A 218 -15.91 4.26 -17.22
C ASN A 218 -14.53 4.85 -16.84
N ASP A 219 -13.63 4.05 -16.31
CA ASP A 219 -12.35 4.46 -15.75
C ASP A 219 -12.47 5.63 -14.75
N SER A 220 -13.52 5.60 -13.93
CA SER A 220 -13.74 6.57 -12.85
C SER A 220 -13.03 6.13 -11.59
N GLY A 221 -11.69 6.16 -11.65
CA GLY A 221 -10.82 5.63 -10.61
C GLY A 221 -10.17 6.68 -9.73
N TRP A 222 -9.49 6.17 -8.71
CA TRP A 222 -8.62 6.88 -7.77
C TRP A 222 -7.24 6.20 -7.75
N ARG A 223 -6.19 6.99 -7.67
CA ARG A 223 -4.83 6.50 -7.40
C ARG A 223 -4.53 6.72 -5.93
N ILE A 224 -4.79 5.72 -5.12
CA ILE A 224 -4.66 5.73 -3.66
C ILE A 224 -3.73 4.66 -3.12
N ASP A 225 -3.37 3.69 -3.96
CA ASP A 225 -2.32 2.72 -3.65
C ASP A 225 -0.99 3.29 -4.14
N LEU A 226 -0.11 3.62 -3.20
CA LEU A 226 1.16 4.29 -3.50
C LEU A 226 2.35 3.39 -3.15
N VAL A 227 3.42 3.55 -3.91
CA VAL A 227 4.76 3.05 -3.59
C VAL A 227 5.60 4.29 -3.29
N VAL A 228 5.91 4.48 -2.00
CA VAL A 228 6.62 5.65 -1.49
C VAL A 228 8.00 5.23 -1.02
N GLY A 229 9.03 5.68 -1.72
CA GLY A 229 10.43 5.34 -1.43
C GLY A 229 11.23 6.52 -0.90
N THR A 230 12.27 6.28 -0.11
CA THR A 230 13.27 7.31 0.19
C THR A 230 14.00 7.75 -1.08
N ASP A 231 14.52 8.99 -1.12
CA ASP A 231 15.12 9.60 -2.32
C ASP A 231 16.11 8.69 -3.05
N GLY A 232 17.00 8.01 -2.30
CA GLY A 232 18.04 7.16 -2.88
C GLY A 232 17.48 5.99 -3.69
N ILE A 233 16.53 5.24 -3.14
CA ILE A 233 15.94 4.11 -3.87
C ILE A 233 14.94 4.59 -4.93
N ALA A 234 14.19 5.66 -4.68
CA ALA A 234 13.26 6.23 -5.64
C ALA A 234 13.96 6.67 -6.94
N ALA A 235 15.16 7.23 -6.83
CA ALA A 235 15.97 7.63 -7.98
C ALA A 235 16.44 6.45 -8.86
N THR A 236 16.39 5.21 -8.36
CA THR A 236 16.75 3.99 -9.10
C THR A 236 15.54 3.29 -9.72
N ALA A 237 14.35 3.86 -9.62
CA ALA A 237 13.14 3.28 -10.21
C ALA A 237 13.24 3.25 -11.74
N THR A 238 13.02 2.07 -12.34
CA THR A 238 13.15 1.84 -13.78
C THR A 238 11.82 1.65 -14.48
N GLY A 239 10.75 1.37 -13.74
CA GLY A 239 9.41 1.22 -14.27
C GLY A 239 8.36 1.01 -13.20
N ALA A 240 7.13 1.42 -13.53
CA ALA A 240 5.95 1.20 -12.69
C ALA A 240 4.76 0.81 -13.56
N VAL A 241 3.92 -0.10 -13.06
CA VAL A 241 2.71 -0.55 -13.72
C VAL A 241 1.58 -0.71 -12.71
N VAL A 242 0.38 -0.30 -13.13
CA VAL A 242 -0.87 -0.68 -12.45
C VAL A 242 -1.47 -1.84 -13.26
N GLU A 243 -1.56 -3.01 -12.64
CA GLU A 243 -1.99 -4.26 -13.27
C GLU A 243 -3.53 -4.34 -13.31
N ARG A 244 -4.15 -3.40 -14.02
CA ARG A 244 -5.59 -3.34 -14.15
C ARG A 244 -6.11 -4.56 -14.90
N ALA A 245 -7.12 -5.24 -14.33
CA ALA A 245 -7.80 -6.35 -15.01
C ALA A 245 -8.40 -5.93 -16.36
N ALA A 246 -8.45 -6.83 -17.32
CA ALA A 246 -8.95 -6.53 -18.67
C ALA A 246 -10.46 -6.23 -18.66
N SER A 247 -11.22 -6.78 -17.71
CA SER A 247 -12.66 -6.54 -17.56
C SER A 247 -13.09 -6.47 -16.09
N TYR A 248 -14.28 -5.92 -15.87
CA TYR A 248 -14.91 -5.91 -14.53
C TYR A 248 -15.02 -7.32 -13.93
N GLY A 249 -15.34 -8.31 -14.74
CA GLY A 249 -15.54 -9.70 -14.30
C GLY A 249 -14.26 -10.44 -13.92
N GLU A 250 -13.11 -9.98 -14.41
CA GLU A 250 -11.80 -10.58 -14.11
C GLU A 250 -11.15 -10.00 -12.84
N ARG A 251 -11.75 -8.99 -12.25
CA ARG A 251 -11.22 -8.39 -11.02
C ARG A 251 -11.42 -9.31 -9.83
N TRP A 252 -10.36 -9.61 -9.13
CA TRP A 252 -10.40 -10.30 -7.85
C TRP A 252 -10.40 -9.34 -6.64
N SER A 253 -10.15 -8.03 -6.86
CA SER A 253 -10.33 -6.93 -5.90
C SER A 253 -10.93 -5.71 -6.61
N ASP A 254 -11.38 -4.71 -5.87
CA ASP A 254 -11.71 -3.38 -6.38
C ASP A 254 -10.47 -2.49 -6.55
N HIS A 255 -9.32 -2.94 -6.05
CA HIS A 255 -8.00 -2.40 -6.35
C HIS A 255 -7.27 -3.25 -7.39
N ALA A 256 -6.33 -2.65 -8.10
CA ALA A 256 -5.37 -3.33 -8.95
C ALA A 256 -3.99 -3.34 -8.30
N PRO A 257 -3.18 -4.39 -8.49
CA PRO A 257 -1.80 -4.38 -8.05
C PRO A 257 -1.01 -3.22 -8.68
N VAL A 258 -0.15 -2.60 -7.87
CA VAL A 258 0.80 -1.58 -8.32
C VAL A 258 2.19 -2.15 -8.13
N THR A 259 2.93 -2.31 -9.23
CA THR A 259 4.26 -2.94 -9.24
C THR A 259 5.30 -1.93 -9.70
N VAL A 260 6.39 -1.81 -8.95
CA VAL A 260 7.52 -0.92 -9.25
C VAL A 260 8.81 -1.75 -9.27
N SER A 261 9.64 -1.51 -10.27
CA SER A 261 10.98 -2.09 -10.39
C SER A 261 12.05 -1.02 -10.14
N PHE A 262 13.07 -1.42 -9.37
CA PHE A 262 14.20 -0.56 -9.01
C PHE A 262 15.51 -1.22 -9.46
N ASP A 263 16.43 -0.42 -10.00
CA ASP A 263 17.83 -0.85 -10.17
C ASP A 263 18.54 -0.78 -8.80
N TRP A 264 18.08 -1.59 -7.90
CA TRP A 264 18.52 -1.73 -6.51
C TRP A 264 18.98 -3.16 -6.27
N PRO A 265 20.01 -3.41 -5.46
CA PRO A 265 20.43 -4.78 -5.16
C PRO A 265 19.26 -5.64 -4.71
N ARG A 266 19.12 -6.83 -5.29
CA ARG A 266 18.28 -7.86 -4.70
C ARG A 266 18.88 -8.20 -3.35
N THR A 267 18.06 -8.16 -2.38
CA THR A 267 18.42 -8.51 -1.01
C THR A 267 18.34 -10.00 -0.83
#